data_dcc5d1fcb0e29058ed16ccde5c13ccfd
#
_entry.id   dcc5d1fcb0e29058ed16ccde5c13ccfd
#
_cell.length_a   1.000
_cell.length_b   1.000
_cell.length_c   1.000
_cell.angle_alpha   90.00
_cell.angle_beta   90.00
_cell.angle_gamma   90.00
#
_symmetry.space_group_name_H-M   'P 1'
#
loop_
_entity.id
_entity.type
_entity.pdbx_description
1 polymer ?
#
loop_
_entity_poly.entity_id
_entity_poly.type
_entity_poly.pdbx_seq_one_letter_code
_entity_poly.pdbx_strand_id
1 'polypeptide(L)'
;MYPPKLQRFTTTDLVFTCPFCQEGLQLQERSLACRNRHNFDLAKQGYVNLAPNAKASQHYQKESFQARQMVLEAGLYDHILAGLDQIITKLQPASLLDVACGEGFYSRQLESRSAGNYYAFDLSKDSILLASKADSRQQVKWFVADLAKIPLADQSLDAILDIFSPANYQEFKRLLKPTGSLLKAIPGSQHLIEIRKILGKEAYQPEDIDLHLKEQMQIQDQLELTATYTLTPEVREALLTMTPLLQQVRLEDFDWTQLTDITISATLYQAQF
;
A
#
# COMPACT_ATOMS: atom_id res chain seq x y z
N MET A 1 24.66 -9.62 -17.47
CA MET A 1 23.86 -9.92 -16.27
C MET A 1 23.31 -8.59 -15.74
N TYR A 2 22.02 -8.48 -15.48
CA TYR A 2 21.42 -7.26 -14.94
C TYR A 2 21.88 -7.02 -13.48
N PRO A 3 22.02 -5.76 -13.04
CA PRO A 3 22.24 -5.45 -11.63
C PRO A 3 21.14 -6.07 -10.76
N PRO A 4 21.43 -6.52 -9.52
CA PRO A 4 20.45 -7.23 -8.69
C PRO A 4 19.09 -6.52 -8.56
N LYS A 5 19.09 -5.20 -8.38
CA LYS A 5 17.87 -4.38 -8.27
C LYS A 5 16.99 -4.35 -9.53
N LEU A 6 17.54 -4.71 -10.69
CA LEU A 6 16.79 -4.77 -11.95
C LEU A 6 16.30 -6.19 -12.27
N GLN A 7 16.84 -7.21 -11.60
CA GLN A 7 16.46 -8.61 -11.82
C GLN A 7 14.97 -8.85 -11.59
N ARG A 8 14.34 -8.12 -10.66
CA ARG A 8 12.88 -8.18 -10.41
C ARG A 8 12.02 -7.87 -11.64
N PHE A 9 12.59 -7.19 -12.65
CA PHE A 9 11.90 -6.86 -13.91
C PHE A 9 12.27 -7.82 -15.06
N THR A 10 13.09 -8.85 -14.82
CA THR A 10 13.51 -9.81 -15.86
C THR A 10 12.55 -10.98 -16.03
N THR A 11 11.49 -11.07 -15.24
CA THR A 11 10.51 -12.14 -15.34
C THR A 11 9.74 -12.04 -16.65
N THR A 12 9.39 -13.18 -17.26
CA THR A 12 8.60 -13.25 -18.50
C THR A 12 7.14 -12.83 -18.29
N ASP A 13 6.70 -12.80 -17.04
CA ASP A 13 5.30 -12.59 -16.63
C ASP A 13 5.05 -11.14 -16.18
N LEU A 14 5.79 -10.18 -16.74
CA LEU A 14 5.54 -8.78 -16.47
C LEU A 14 4.17 -8.38 -17.04
N VAL A 15 3.33 -7.84 -16.15
CA VAL A 15 1.98 -7.38 -16.52
C VAL A 15 1.92 -5.86 -16.72
N PHE A 16 3.06 -5.17 -16.76
CA PHE A 16 3.10 -3.74 -17.00
C PHE A 16 2.63 -3.37 -18.39
N THR A 17 1.82 -2.31 -18.48
CA THR A 17 1.38 -1.69 -19.73
C THR A 17 1.90 -0.26 -19.84
N CYS A 18 2.06 0.20 -21.07
CA CYS A 18 2.48 1.56 -21.35
C CYS A 18 1.36 2.57 -20.98
N PRO A 19 1.61 3.55 -20.10
CA PRO A 19 0.59 4.53 -19.73
C PRO A 19 0.09 5.39 -20.88
N PHE A 20 0.84 5.46 -22.01
CA PHE A 20 0.49 6.26 -23.18
C PHE A 20 -0.32 5.49 -24.23
N CYS A 21 0.03 4.22 -24.50
CA CYS A 21 -0.57 3.45 -25.60
C CYS A 21 -1.12 2.08 -25.21
N GLN A 22 -1.08 1.70 -23.92
CA GLN A 22 -1.59 0.45 -23.34
C GLN A 22 -0.87 -0.84 -23.83
N GLU A 23 0.13 -0.74 -24.70
CA GLU A 23 0.94 -1.88 -25.10
C GLU A 23 1.76 -2.43 -23.95
N GLY A 24 2.00 -3.74 -23.92
CA GLY A 24 2.84 -4.38 -22.91
C GLY A 24 4.24 -3.79 -22.87
N LEU A 25 4.77 -3.63 -21.64
CA LEU A 25 6.13 -3.18 -21.40
C LEU A 25 7.05 -4.37 -21.16
N GLN A 26 8.24 -4.33 -21.74
CA GLN A 26 9.30 -5.31 -21.58
C GLN A 26 10.58 -4.65 -21.13
N LEU A 27 11.39 -5.38 -20.36
CA LEU A 27 12.71 -4.90 -19.97
C LEU A 27 13.65 -4.88 -21.17
N GLN A 28 14.14 -3.70 -21.51
CA GLN A 28 15.20 -3.47 -22.51
C GLN A 28 16.34 -2.73 -21.84
N GLU A 29 17.51 -3.35 -21.72
CA GLU A 29 18.66 -2.82 -21.01
C GLU A 29 18.31 -2.38 -19.56
N ARG A 30 18.09 -1.09 -19.35
CA ARG A 30 17.78 -0.49 -18.05
C ARG A 30 16.44 0.25 -18.02
N SER A 31 15.57 -0.07 -18.95
CA SER A 31 14.29 0.61 -19.10
C SER A 31 13.18 -0.39 -19.39
N LEU A 32 11.94 -0.03 -19.06
CA LEU A 32 10.76 -0.71 -19.57
C LEU A 32 10.32 0.00 -20.85
N ALA A 33 10.23 -0.74 -21.96
CA ALA A 33 9.85 -0.19 -23.25
C ALA A 33 8.71 -0.95 -23.90
N CYS A 34 7.85 -0.26 -24.68
CA CYS A 34 6.81 -0.87 -25.49
C CYS A 34 7.19 -0.89 -26.98
N ARG A 35 6.44 -1.66 -27.76
CA ARG A 35 6.68 -1.75 -29.24
C ARG A 35 6.53 -0.39 -29.97
N ASN A 36 5.79 0.56 -29.39
CA ASN A 36 5.64 1.91 -29.92
C ASN A 36 6.77 2.87 -29.50
N ARG A 37 7.86 2.32 -28.96
CA ARG A 37 9.09 3.04 -28.55
C ARG A 37 8.90 4.04 -27.39
N HIS A 38 7.81 3.94 -26.61
CA HIS A 38 7.78 4.64 -25.35
C HIS A 38 8.71 3.91 -24.37
N ASN A 39 9.52 4.68 -23.65
CA ASN A 39 10.61 4.17 -22.81
C ASN A 39 10.54 4.79 -21.40
N PHE A 40 10.72 3.97 -20.37
CA PHE A 40 10.64 4.36 -18.95
C PHE A 40 11.87 3.81 -18.23
N ASP A 41 12.78 4.70 -17.85
CA ASP A 41 14.02 4.32 -17.20
C ASP A 41 13.79 3.75 -15.80
N LEU A 42 14.47 2.66 -15.50
CA LEU A 42 14.55 2.09 -14.16
C LEU A 42 15.52 2.89 -13.31
N ALA A 43 15.03 3.42 -12.21
CA ALA A 43 15.86 4.16 -11.27
C ALA A 43 16.96 3.26 -10.67
N LYS A 44 18.07 3.86 -10.26
CA LYS A 44 19.18 3.16 -9.58
C LYS A 44 18.73 2.32 -8.37
N GLN A 45 17.65 2.74 -7.71
CA GLN A 45 17.10 2.06 -6.55
C GLN A 45 16.22 0.86 -6.91
N GLY A 46 15.88 0.66 -8.19
CA GLY A 46 15.09 -0.49 -8.66
C GLY A 46 13.59 -0.23 -8.65
N TYR A 47 13.15 0.94 -9.07
CA TYR A 47 11.76 1.26 -9.36
C TYR A 47 11.62 1.94 -10.72
N VAL A 48 10.39 2.00 -11.24
CA VAL A 48 10.07 2.72 -12.48
C VAL A 48 9.00 3.80 -12.21
N ASN A 49 9.10 4.94 -12.93
CA ASN A 49 8.05 5.95 -12.90
C ASN A 49 7.17 5.81 -14.14
N LEU A 50 5.94 5.32 -13.94
CA LEU A 50 4.91 5.16 -14.97
C LEU A 50 3.82 6.24 -14.92
N ALA A 51 3.98 7.26 -14.06
CA ALA A 51 3.15 8.46 -13.97
C ALA A 51 3.99 9.74 -14.14
N PRO A 52 4.69 9.94 -15.28
CA PRO A 52 5.67 11.03 -15.43
C PRO A 52 5.04 12.42 -15.32
N ASN A 53 3.75 12.55 -15.59
CA ASN A 53 3.00 13.82 -15.56
C ASN A 53 2.17 14.00 -14.27
N ALA A 54 2.24 13.07 -13.32
CA ALA A 54 1.52 13.20 -12.07
C ALA A 54 2.08 14.36 -11.24
N LYS A 55 1.17 15.17 -10.72
CA LYS A 55 1.56 16.21 -9.76
C LYS A 55 1.89 15.55 -8.42
N ALA A 56 2.99 15.99 -7.80
CA ALA A 56 3.33 15.55 -6.45
C ALA A 56 2.17 15.85 -5.49
N SER A 57 1.84 14.90 -4.63
CA SER A 57 0.86 15.12 -3.57
C SER A 57 1.39 16.19 -2.62
N GLN A 58 0.56 17.21 -2.32
CA GLN A 58 0.91 18.22 -1.32
C GLN A 58 0.68 17.73 0.12
N HIS A 59 -0.02 16.60 0.28
CA HIS A 59 -0.49 16.11 1.58
C HIS A 59 0.46 15.12 2.28
N TYR A 60 1.37 14.49 1.54
CA TYR A 60 2.29 13.51 2.10
C TYR A 60 3.73 13.90 1.77
N GLN A 61 4.44 14.38 2.78
CA GLN A 61 5.84 14.74 2.69
C GLN A 61 6.72 13.54 3.05
N LYS A 62 7.98 13.58 2.65
CA LYS A 62 8.94 12.51 2.90
C LYS A 62 9.06 12.14 4.38
N GLU A 63 8.98 13.13 5.26
CA GLU A 63 9.05 12.98 6.71
C GLU A 63 7.90 12.14 7.24
N SER A 64 6.69 12.32 6.71
CA SER A 64 5.50 11.53 7.06
C SER A 64 5.67 10.04 6.69
N PHE A 65 6.28 9.73 5.53
CA PHE A 65 6.57 8.34 5.14
C PHE A 65 7.68 7.72 5.99
N GLN A 66 8.69 8.48 6.39
CA GLN A 66 9.73 8.00 7.31
C GLN A 66 9.18 7.71 8.70
N ALA A 67 8.31 8.59 9.20
CA ALA A 67 7.61 8.40 10.47
C ALA A 67 6.71 7.16 10.41
N ARG A 68 5.95 6.97 9.29
CA ARG A 68 5.13 5.79 9.07
C ARG A 68 5.97 4.51 9.05
N GLN A 69 7.10 4.52 8.36
CA GLN A 69 8.01 3.38 8.36
C GLN A 69 8.45 3.02 9.78
N MET A 70 8.85 4.00 10.61
CA MET A 70 9.23 3.77 12.00
C MET A 70 8.10 3.12 12.82
N VAL A 71 6.88 3.63 12.72
CA VAL A 71 5.71 3.11 13.44
C VAL A 71 5.38 1.67 13.03
N LEU A 72 5.40 1.39 11.72
CA LEU A 72 5.09 0.05 11.19
C LEU A 72 6.20 -0.95 11.56
N GLU A 73 7.47 -0.57 11.45
CA GLU A 73 8.60 -1.43 11.82
C GLU A 73 8.75 -1.61 13.34
N ALA A 74 8.16 -0.71 14.15
CA ALA A 74 8.01 -0.90 15.60
C ALA A 74 6.92 -1.93 15.98
N GLY A 75 6.19 -2.48 15.00
CA GLY A 75 5.24 -3.59 15.20
C GLY A 75 3.81 -3.19 15.54
N LEU A 76 3.46 -1.88 15.53
CA LEU A 76 2.12 -1.42 15.89
C LEU A 76 1.01 -1.95 14.96
N TYR A 77 1.36 -2.42 13.78
CA TYR A 77 0.43 -2.94 12.77
C TYR A 77 0.61 -4.45 12.49
N ASP A 78 1.39 -5.16 13.32
CA ASP A 78 1.72 -6.58 13.10
C ASP A 78 0.50 -7.50 13.13
N HIS A 79 -0.52 -7.18 13.92
CA HIS A 79 -1.76 -7.95 13.95
C HIS A 79 -2.54 -7.85 12.64
N ILE A 80 -2.47 -6.70 11.92
CA ILE A 80 -3.07 -6.54 10.59
C ILE A 80 -2.24 -7.32 9.56
N LEU A 81 -0.92 -7.23 9.62
CA LEU A 81 -0.03 -8.02 8.78
C LEU A 81 -0.27 -9.52 8.95
N ALA A 82 -0.47 -9.99 10.18
CA ALA A 82 -0.79 -11.39 10.47
C ALA A 82 -2.13 -11.83 9.87
N GLY A 83 -3.16 -10.97 9.92
CA GLY A 83 -4.44 -11.24 9.27
C GLY A 83 -4.32 -11.34 7.76
N LEU A 84 -3.58 -10.41 7.13
CA LEU A 84 -3.28 -10.47 5.69
C LEU A 84 -2.51 -11.74 5.30
N ASP A 85 -1.49 -12.10 6.08
CA ASP A 85 -0.67 -13.31 5.86
C ASP A 85 -1.51 -14.58 5.91
N GLN A 86 -2.46 -14.69 6.84
CA GLN A 86 -3.41 -15.82 6.91
C GLN A 86 -4.24 -15.95 5.63
N ILE A 87 -4.77 -14.83 5.10
CA ILE A 87 -5.59 -14.85 3.87
C ILE A 87 -4.71 -15.18 2.68
N ILE A 88 -3.54 -14.56 2.53
CA ILE A 88 -2.61 -14.79 1.42
C ILE A 88 -2.09 -16.23 1.41
N THR A 89 -1.82 -16.81 2.58
CA THR A 89 -1.43 -18.22 2.71
C THR A 89 -2.52 -19.18 2.20
N LYS A 90 -3.79 -18.84 2.39
CA LYS A 90 -4.92 -19.63 1.84
C LYS A 90 -5.12 -19.41 0.35
N LEU A 91 -5.00 -18.17 -0.12
CA LEU A 91 -5.22 -17.79 -1.52
C LEU A 91 -4.07 -18.22 -2.44
N GLN A 92 -2.83 -18.19 -1.96
CA GLN A 92 -1.60 -18.44 -2.73
C GLN A 92 -1.57 -17.69 -4.07
N PRO A 93 -1.74 -16.36 -4.08
CA PRO A 93 -1.83 -15.60 -5.30
C PRO A 93 -0.51 -15.64 -6.07
N ALA A 94 -0.53 -16.00 -7.35
CA ALA A 94 0.64 -15.96 -8.22
C ALA A 94 1.04 -14.51 -8.56
N SER A 95 0.11 -13.57 -8.51
CA SER A 95 0.32 -12.15 -8.77
C SER A 95 -0.49 -11.28 -7.79
N LEU A 96 0.17 -10.36 -7.13
CA LEU A 96 -0.41 -9.49 -6.10
C LEU A 96 0.01 -8.04 -6.33
N LEU A 97 -0.94 -7.10 -6.20
CA LEU A 97 -0.71 -5.66 -6.28
C LEU A 97 -1.03 -5.01 -4.94
N ASP A 98 -0.10 -4.23 -4.40
CA ASP A 98 -0.32 -3.35 -3.24
C ASP A 98 -0.53 -1.92 -3.75
N VAL A 99 -1.74 -1.39 -3.57
CA VAL A 99 -2.13 -0.07 -4.06
C VAL A 99 -1.91 1.00 -3.00
N ALA A 100 -1.37 2.15 -3.41
CA ALA A 100 -1.00 3.25 -2.51
C ALA A 100 -0.15 2.73 -1.33
N CYS A 101 0.87 1.93 -1.66
CA CYS A 101 1.65 1.13 -0.71
C CYS A 101 2.50 1.95 0.28
N GLY A 102 2.62 3.26 0.06
CA GLY A 102 3.49 4.13 0.86
C GLY A 102 4.95 3.68 0.79
N GLU A 103 5.60 3.52 1.94
CA GLU A 103 6.99 3.04 2.07
C GLU A 103 7.13 1.51 1.93
N GLY A 104 6.04 0.81 1.57
CA GLY A 104 6.07 -0.58 1.14
C GLY A 104 6.22 -1.62 2.25
N PHE A 105 5.81 -1.32 3.48
CA PHE A 105 5.93 -2.25 4.61
C PHE A 105 5.23 -3.58 4.32
N TYR A 106 3.94 -3.55 3.99
CA TYR A 106 3.16 -4.78 3.77
C TYR A 106 3.69 -5.60 2.60
N SER A 107 3.98 -4.97 1.46
CA SER A 107 4.55 -5.68 0.30
C SER A 107 5.86 -6.39 0.62
N ARG A 108 6.80 -5.74 1.35
CA ARG A 108 8.08 -6.33 1.74
C ARG A 108 7.91 -7.50 2.70
N GLN A 109 7.02 -7.36 3.68
CA GLN A 109 6.76 -8.39 4.68
C GLN A 109 6.06 -9.62 4.08
N LEU A 110 5.05 -9.41 3.25
CA LEU A 110 4.28 -10.49 2.64
C LEU A 110 5.09 -11.23 1.56
N GLU A 111 5.86 -10.51 0.73
CA GLU A 111 6.75 -11.13 -0.26
C GLU A 111 7.77 -12.07 0.39
N SER A 112 8.24 -11.75 1.59
CA SER A 112 9.18 -12.62 2.31
C SER A 112 8.56 -13.92 2.82
N ARG A 113 7.23 -14.04 2.86
CA ARG A 113 6.48 -15.16 3.46
C ARG A 113 5.78 -16.04 2.42
N SER A 114 5.44 -15.50 1.26
CA SER A 114 4.74 -16.25 0.22
C SER A 114 5.35 -16.02 -1.16
N ALA A 115 5.39 -17.08 -1.99
CA ALA A 115 5.86 -17.00 -3.36
C ALA A 115 4.84 -16.25 -4.24
N GLY A 116 5.33 -15.53 -5.26
CA GLY A 116 4.47 -14.83 -6.23
C GLY A 116 5.16 -13.61 -6.85
N ASN A 117 4.47 -13.00 -7.79
CA ASN A 117 4.88 -11.73 -8.39
C ASN A 117 4.24 -10.58 -7.63
N TYR A 118 5.02 -9.85 -6.86
CA TYR A 118 4.57 -8.70 -6.09
C TYR A 118 4.82 -7.40 -6.85
N TYR A 119 3.75 -6.66 -7.06
CA TYR A 119 3.72 -5.32 -7.63
C TYR A 119 3.27 -4.35 -6.54
N ALA A 120 3.88 -3.17 -6.46
CA ALA A 120 3.46 -2.18 -5.50
C ALA A 120 3.69 -0.77 -6.02
N PHE A 121 2.69 0.09 -5.88
CA PHE A 121 2.79 1.47 -6.34
C PHE A 121 2.24 2.46 -5.33
N ASP A 122 2.76 3.66 -5.48
CA ASP A 122 2.23 4.87 -4.85
C ASP A 122 2.37 6.03 -5.85
N LEU A 123 1.56 7.06 -5.68
CA LEU A 123 1.67 8.28 -6.47
C LEU A 123 2.92 9.10 -6.05
N SER A 124 3.33 8.98 -4.80
CA SER A 124 4.51 9.64 -4.24
C SER A 124 5.79 8.93 -4.67
N LYS A 125 6.62 9.64 -5.45
CA LYS A 125 7.96 9.16 -5.80
C LYS A 125 8.85 8.98 -4.57
N ASP A 126 8.66 9.79 -3.52
CA ASP A 126 9.46 9.72 -2.29
C ASP A 126 9.14 8.45 -1.49
N SER A 127 7.87 8.06 -1.42
CA SER A 127 7.49 6.81 -0.76
C SER A 127 8.05 5.60 -1.49
N ILE A 128 7.93 5.54 -2.83
CA ILE A 128 8.47 4.46 -3.66
C ILE A 128 10.01 4.40 -3.58
N LEU A 129 10.67 5.55 -3.47
CA LEU A 129 12.11 5.60 -3.22
C LEU A 129 12.49 4.98 -1.86
N LEU A 130 11.71 5.25 -0.81
CA LEU A 130 11.90 4.62 0.51
C LEU A 130 11.65 3.12 0.44
N ALA A 131 10.51 2.69 -0.13
CA ALA A 131 10.14 1.30 -0.32
C ALA A 131 11.22 0.50 -1.05
N SER A 132 11.67 1.00 -2.20
CA SER A 132 12.69 0.33 -3.02
C SER A 132 14.06 0.24 -2.35
N LYS A 133 14.41 1.20 -1.47
CA LYS A 133 15.65 1.16 -0.67
C LYS A 133 15.57 0.15 0.48
N ALA A 134 14.40 0.05 1.12
CA ALA A 134 14.16 -0.85 2.24
C ALA A 134 13.96 -2.31 1.81
N ASP A 135 13.67 -2.57 0.53
CA ASP A 135 13.50 -3.92 -0.04
C ASP A 135 14.85 -4.64 -0.19
N SER A 136 15.27 -5.32 0.85
CA SER A 136 16.53 -6.07 0.88
C SER A 136 16.52 -7.32 -0.01
N ARG A 137 15.36 -7.95 -0.20
CA ARG A 137 15.18 -9.15 -1.05
C ARG A 137 15.11 -8.82 -2.53
N GLN A 138 14.77 -7.58 -2.88
CA GLN A 138 14.73 -7.05 -4.24
C GLN A 138 13.77 -7.81 -5.17
N GLN A 139 12.64 -8.26 -4.65
CA GLN A 139 11.64 -9.06 -5.37
C GLN A 139 10.40 -8.24 -5.77
N VAL A 140 10.00 -7.26 -4.96
CA VAL A 140 8.82 -6.44 -5.25
C VAL A 140 9.10 -5.49 -6.42
N LYS A 141 8.19 -5.42 -7.37
CA LYS A 141 8.23 -4.56 -8.55
C LYS A 141 7.62 -3.20 -8.20
N TRP A 142 8.48 -2.29 -7.73
CA TRP A 142 8.09 -0.94 -7.30
C TRP A 142 7.87 -0.01 -8.49
N PHE A 143 6.78 0.74 -8.48
CA PHE A 143 6.54 1.74 -9.51
C PHE A 143 5.75 2.94 -8.99
N VAL A 144 5.91 4.09 -9.65
CA VAL A 144 5.09 5.28 -9.40
C VAL A 144 3.93 5.24 -10.39
N ALA A 145 2.69 5.33 -9.88
CA ALA A 145 1.49 5.32 -10.70
C ALA A 145 0.33 6.08 -10.03
N ASP A 146 -0.69 6.40 -10.84
CA ASP A 146 -1.93 6.99 -10.37
C ASP A 146 -2.99 5.89 -10.24
N LEU A 147 -3.69 5.86 -9.10
CA LEU A 147 -4.81 4.95 -8.83
C LEU A 147 -5.96 5.11 -9.83
N ALA A 148 -6.08 6.30 -10.45
CA ALA A 148 -7.09 6.55 -11.47
C ALA A 148 -6.88 5.75 -12.76
N LYS A 149 -5.64 5.35 -13.06
CA LYS A 149 -5.28 4.56 -14.23
C LYS A 149 -3.99 3.80 -13.99
N ILE A 150 -4.12 2.60 -13.45
CA ILE A 150 -2.99 1.75 -13.09
C ILE A 150 -2.40 1.10 -14.35
N PRO A 151 -1.09 1.26 -14.64
CA PRO A 151 -0.47 0.77 -15.88
C PRO A 151 -0.13 -0.73 -15.81
N LEU A 152 -1.15 -1.55 -15.60
CA LEU A 152 -1.10 -3.01 -15.59
C LEU A 152 -2.17 -3.56 -16.53
N ALA A 153 -1.92 -4.76 -17.06
CA ALA A 153 -2.81 -5.44 -17.99
C ALA A 153 -4.12 -5.87 -17.32
N ASP A 154 -5.20 -5.91 -18.09
CA ASP A 154 -6.50 -6.38 -17.64
C ASP A 154 -6.42 -7.85 -17.20
N GLN A 155 -7.19 -8.21 -16.19
CA GLN A 155 -7.33 -9.57 -15.67
C GLN A 155 -5.98 -10.29 -15.45
N SER A 156 -5.01 -9.55 -14.91
CA SER A 156 -3.64 -10.06 -14.72
C SER A 156 -3.29 -10.38 -13.27
N LEU A 157 -4.13 -9.95 -12.31
CA LEU A 157 -3.85 -10.07 -10.88
C LEU A 157 -4.75 -11.09 -10.20
N ASP A 158 -4.16 -11.89 -9.31
CA ASP A 158 -4.90 -12.81 -8.43
C ASP A 158 -5.37 -12.12 -7.15
N ALA A 159 -4.64 -11.11 -6.68
CA ALA A 159 -5.00 -10.34 -5.51
C ALA A 159 -4.61 -8.86 -5.61
N ILE A 160 -5.42 -8.00 -4.99
CA ILE A 160 -5.11 -6.59 -4.75
C ILE A 160 -5.16 -6.35 -3.24
N LEU A 161 -4.13 -5.68 -2.68
CA LEU A 161 -4.14 -5.12 -1.33
C LEU A 161 -4.51 -3.64 -1.42
N ASP A 162 -5.48 -3.23 -0.60
CA ASP A 162 -5.89 -1.84 -0.43
C ASP A 162 -6.00 -1.56 1.08
N ILE A 163 -4.90 -1.07 1.68
CA ILE A 163 -4.75 -0.95 3.12
C ILE A 163 -4.78 0.52 3.54
N PHE A 164 -5.87 0.93 4.19
CA PHE A 164 -6.10 2.31 4.64
C PHE A 164 -5.98 3.36 3.52
N SER A 165 -6.31 2.98 2.27
CA SER A 165 -6.24 3.86 1.11
C SER A 165 -7.58 3.98 0.39
N PRO A 166 -7.77 5.02 -0.44
CA PRO A 166 -8.95 5.15 -1.29
C PRO A 166 -9.04 3.99 -2.29
N ALA A 167 -10.25 3.50 -2.55
CA ALA A 167 -10.49 2.46 -3.55
C ALA A 167 -10.88 3.05 -4.91
N ASN A 168 -10.43 2.39 -5.99
CA ASN A 168 -10.97 2.57 -7.32
C ASN A 168 -11.50 1.22 -7.84
N TYR A 169 -12.76 0.91 -7.52
CA TYR A 169 -13.37 -0.39 -7.83
C TYR A 169 -13.44 -0.66 -9.34
N GLN A 170 -13.51 0.37 -10.18
CA GLN A 170 -13.45 0.22 -11.64
C GLN A 170 -12.09 -0.35 -12.09
N GLU A 171 -11.00 0.24 -11.60
CA GLU A 171 -9.65 -0.24 -11.88
C GLU A 171 -9.40 -1.61 -11.25
N PHE A 172 -9.88 -1.85 -10.02
CA PHE A 172 -9.73 -3.15 -9.37
C PHE A 172 -10.44 -4.26 -10.17
N LYS A 173 -11.67 -3.99 -10.64
CA LYS A 173 -12.41 -4.92 -11.50
C LYS A 173 -11.70 -5.19 -12.82
N ARG A 174 -11.09 -4.17 -13.42
CA ARG A 174 -10.31 -4.32 -14.65
C ARG A 174 -9.08 -5.21 -14.45
N LEU A 175 -8.38 -5.05 -13.34
CA LEU A 175 -7.10 -5.70 -13.08
C LEU A 175 -7.23 -7.11 -12.54
N LEU A 176 -8.23 -7.38 -11.71
CA LEU A 176 -8.43 -8.69 -11.10
C LEU A 176 -8.89 -9.71 -12.16
N LYS A 177 -8.33 -10.92 -12.07
CA LYS A 177 -8.85 -12.09 -12.75
C LYS A 177 -10.27 -12.39 -12.26
N PRO A 178 -11.09 -13.15 -12.99
CA PRO A 178 -12.46 -13.48 -12.58
C PRO A 178 -12.56 -14.15 -11.19
N THR A 179 -11.52 -14.85 -10.76
CA THR A 179 -11.41 -15.49 -9.43
C THR A 179 -10.54 -14.69 -8.47
N GLY A 180 -10.07 -13.51 -8.88
CA GLY A 180 -9.19 -12.66 -8.09
C GLY A 180 -9.91 -12.02 -6.90
N SER A 181 -9.16 -11.70 -5.85
CA SER A 181 -9.70 -11.14 -4.61
C SER A 181 -9.10 -9.76 -4.29
N LEU A 182 -9.95 -8.87 -3.80
CA LEU A 182 -9.53 -7.65 -3.11
C LEU A 182 -9.36 -7.97 -1.62
N LEU A 183 -8.24 -7.61 -1.04
CA LEU A 183 -7.98 -7.58 0.39
C LEU A 183 -7.95 -6.13 0.84
N LYS A 184 -9.05 -5.67 1.47
CA LYS A 184 -9.20 -4.28 1.88
C LYS A 184 -9.21 -4.16 3.40
N ALA A 185 -8.31 -3.32 3.93
CA ALA A 185 -8.33 -2.95 5.33
C ALA A 185 -8.89 -1.54 5.49
N ILE A 186 -9.94 -1.39 6.28
CA ILE A 186 -10.50 -0.10 6.68
C ILE A 186 -10.30 0.11 8.19
N PRO A 187 -10.15 1.37 8.67
CA PRO A 187 -10.04 1.60 10.11
C PRO A 187 -11.30 1.16 10.83
N GLY A 188 -11.14 0.45 11.93
CA GLY A 188 -12.25 0.11 12.83
C GLY A 188 -12.63 1.29 13.72
N SER A 189 -13.77 1.19 14.42
CA SER A 189 -14.30 2.25 15.28
C SER A 189 -13.34 2.68 16.40
N GLN A 190 -12.51 1.76 16.89
CA GLN A 190 -11.53 2.03 17.95
C GLN A 190 -10.17 2.52 17.43
N HIS A 191 -10.02 2.67 16.10
CA HIS A 191 -8.74 3.08 15.52
C HIS A 191 -8.31 4.49 16.00
N LEU A 192 -7.14 4.57 16.65
CA LEU A 192 -6.56 5.80 17.22
C LEU A 192 -7.52 6.48 18.22
N ILE A 193 -8.28 5.72 19.00
CA ILE A 193 -9.30 6.26 19.89
C ILE A 193 -8.70 7.19 20.96
N GLU A 194 -7.46 6.94 21.39
CA GLU A 194 -6.76 7.77 22.38
C GLU A 194 -6.46 9.16 21.81
N ILE A 195 -5.95 9.23 20.58
CA ILE A 195 -5.72 10.51 19.87
C ILE A 195 -7.06 11.24 19.69
N ARG A 196 -8.13 10.53 19.29
CA ARG A 196 -9.45 11.12 19.13
C ARG A 196 -9.98 11.71 20.42
N LYS A 197 -9.80 11.02 21.56
CA LYS A 197 -10.19 11.52 22.88
C LYS A 197 -9.44 12.78 23.27
N ILE A 198 -8.12 12.83 23.04
CA ILE A 198 -7.31 14.03 23.29
C ILE A 198 -7.82 15.22 22.47
N LEU A 199 -8.23 14.99 21.23
CA LEU A 199 -8.77 16.00 20.32
C LEU A 199 -10.25 16.33 20.58
N GLY A 200 -10.92 15.69 21.53
CA GLY A 200 -12.37 15.84 21.74
C GLY A 200 -13.22 15.37 20.54
N LYS A 201 -12.70 14.43 19.73
CA LYS A 201 -13.42 13.86 18.57
C LYS A 201 -14.10 12.56 18.93
N GLU A 202 -15.23 12.29 18.28
CA GLU A 202 -15.91 11.00 18.38
C GLU A 202 -15.08 9.85 17.80
N ALA A 203 -15.48 8.61 18.13
CA ALA A 203 -14.94 7.41 17.52
C ALA A 203 -15.07 7.46 15.98
N TYR A 204 -14.18 6.75 15.30
CA TYR A 204 -14.27 6.64 13.84
C TYR A 204 -15.53 5.87 13.44
N GLN A 205 -16.20 6.35 12.39
CA GLN A 205 -17.41 5.71 11.85
C GLN A 205 -17.08 5.17 10.46
N PRO A 206 -16.85 3.84 10.32
CA PRO A 206 -16.47 3.20 9.06
C PRO A 206 -17.64 2.93 8.11
N GLU A 207 -18.89 3.16 8.53
CA GLU A 207 -20.11 2.67 7.92
C GLU A 207 -20.24 3.04 6.43
N ASP A 208 -19.90 4.26 6.05
CA ASP A 208 -19.98 4.71 4.64
C ASP A 208 -19.03 3.95 3.74
N ILE A 209 -17.79 3.70 4.21
CA ILE A 209 -16.77 2.96 3.43
C ILE A 209 -17.13 1.48 3.37
N ASP A 210 -17.60 0.92 4.47
CA ASP A 210 -18.06 -0.46 4.60
C ASP A 210 -19.26 -0.72 3.67
N LEU A 211 -20.27 0.15 3.72
CA LEU A 211 -21.44 0.06 2.86
C LEU A 211 -21.05 0.14 1.38
N HIS A 212 -20.21 1.13 1.02
CA HIS A 212 -19.77 1.28 -0.37
C HIS A 212 -19.01 0.06 -0.88
N LEU A 213 -18.13 -0.55 -0.07
CA LEU A 213 -17.47 -1.81 -0.43
C LEU A 213 -18.47 -2.92 -0.72
N LYS A 214 -19.47 -3.11 0.17
CA LYS A 214 -20.51 -4.14 0.06
C LYS A 214 -21.47 -3.93 -1.13
N GLU A 215 -21.64 -2.69 -1.57
CA GLU A 215 -22.37 -2.36 -2.80
C GLU A 215 -21.61 -2.72 -4.07
N GLN A 216 -20.27 -2.66 -4.04
CA GLN A 216 -19.43 -2.91 -5.21
C GLN A 216 -18.98 -4.36 -5.34
N MET A 217 -18.87 -5.11 -4.24
CA MET A 217 -18.24 -6.42 -4.20
C MET A 217 -18.96 -7.39 -3.25
N GLN A 218 -18.82 -8.68 -3.51
CA GLN A 218 -19.27 -9.74 -2.63
C GLN A 218 -18.21 -10.04 -1.58
N ILE A 219 -18.56 -9.89 -0.30
CA ILE A 219 -17.68 -10.21 0.82
C ILE A 219 -17.60 -11.73 0.97
N GLN A 220 -16.39 -12.27 0.91
CA GLN A 220 -16.09 -13.69 1.09
C GLN A 220 -15.67 -14.00 2.53
N ASP A 221 -14.92 -13.08 3.16
CA ASP A 221 -14.46 -13.22 4.54
C ASP A 221 -14.26 -11.83 5.16
N GLN A 222 -14.37 -11.75 6.49
CA GLN A 222 -14.18 -10.51 7.24
C GLN A 222 -13.52 -10.82 8.59
N LEU A 223 -12.45 -10.07 8.92
CA LEU A 223 -11.74 -10.18 10.19
C LEU A 223 -11.72 -8.81 10.88
N GLU A 224 -12.15 -8.76 12.13
CA GLU A 224 -11.98 -7.60 12.99
C GLU A 224 -10.67 -7.76 13.77
N LEU A 225 -9.78 -6.81 13.61
CA LEU A 225 -8.43 -6.85 14.15
C LEU A 225 -8.23 -5.62 15.03
N THR A 226 -7.99 -5.82 16.31
CA THR A 226 -7.75 -4.72 17.26
C THR A 226 -6.66 -5.12 18.24
N ALA A 227 -5.68 -4.23 18.41
CA ALA A 227 -4.63 -4.38 19.40
C ALA A 227 -4.24 -3.01 19.99
N THR A 228 -3.84 -3.01 21.24
CA THR A 228 -3.36 -1.81 21.94
C THR A 228 -1.88 -2.00 22.25
N TYR A 229 -1.10 -0.96 22.01
CA TYR A 229 0.36 -0.96 22.13
C TYR A 229 0.82 0.17 23.03
N THR A 230 1.76 -0.12 23.91
CA THR A 230 2.46 0.91 24.71
C THR A 230 3.49 1.61 23.83
N LEU A 231 3.51 2.92 23.86
CA LEU A 231 4.35 3.78 23.02
C LEU A 231 5.63 4.18 23.73
N THR A 232 6.78 4.01 23.05
CA THR A 232 7.97 4.75 23.43
C THR A 232 7.85 6.23 23.00
N PRO A 233 8.60 7.16 23.59
CA PRO A 233 8.56 8.57 23.18
C PRO A 233 8.81 8.75 21.68
N GLU A 234 9.77 8.03 21.11
CA GLU A 234 10.16 8.13 19.70
C GLU A 234 9.05 7.63 18.77
N VAL A 235 8.42 6.49 19.10
CA VAL A 235 7.30 5.92 18.33
C VAL A 235 6.07 6.80 18.43
N ARG A 236 5.83 7.42 19.60
CA ARG A 236 4.74 8.40 19.78
C ARG A 236 4.93 9.62 18.87
N GLU A 237 6.13 10.21 18.83
CA GLU A 237 6.43 11.34 17.97
C GLU A 237 6.26 10.98 16.48
N ALA A 238 6.75 9.82 16.07
CA ALA A 238 6.56 9.31 14.71
C ALA A 238 5.07 9.09 14.40
N LEU A 239 4.29 8.51 15.33
CA LEU A 239 2.85 8.30 15.17
C LEU A 239 2.10 9.61 14.96
N LEU A 240 2.41 10.65 15.75
CA LEU A 240 1.83 11.98 15.60
C LEU A 240 2.17 12.60 14.23
N THR A 241 3.42 12.42 13.78
CA THR A 241 3.88 12.94 12.47
C THR A 241 3.21 12.26 11.28
N MET A 242 2.99 10.94 11.35
CA MET A 242 2.41 10.19 10.23
C MET A 242 0.88 10.28 10.14
N THR A 243 0.20 10.66 11.22
CA THR A 243 -1.25 10.51 11.35
C THR A 243 -2.01 11.60 10.58
N PRO A 244 -2.78 11.26 9.52
CA PRO A 244 -3.51 12.26 8.71
C PRO A 244 -4.52 13.08 9.53
N LEU A 245 -5.08 12.50 10.59
CA LEU A 245 -6.01 13.17 11.51
C LEU A 245 -5.42 14.43 12.14
N LEU A 246 -4.09 14.53 12.20
CA LEU A 246 -3.35 15.61 12.85
C LEU A 246 -2.80 16.67 11.86
N GLN A 247 -2.97 16.50 10.55
CA GLN A 247 -2.40 17.42 9.54
C GLN A 247 -2.86 18.88 9.67
N GLN A 248 -4.02 19.14 10.27
CA GLN A 248 -4.56 20.48 10.50
C GLN A 248 -4.62 20.85 12.00
N VAL A 249 -3.94 20.07 12.85
CA VAL A 249 -3.91 20.24 14.29
C VAL A 249 -2.59 20.89 14.69
N ARG A 250 -2.65 21.93 15.50
CA ARG A 250 -1.47 22.51 16.15
C ARG A 250 -1.10 21.62 17.31
N LEU A 251 -0.05 20.82 17.12
CA LEU A 251 0.35 19.80 18.11
C LEU A 251 0.74 20.41 19.46
N GLU A 252 1.25 21.65 19.45
CA GLU A 252 1.61 22.40 20.66
C GLU A 252 0.43 22.76 21.57
N ASP A 253 -0.80 22.71 21.05
CA ASP A 253 -2.00 23.02 21.85
C ASP A 253 -2.42 21.85 22.77
N PHE A 254 -1.75 20.69 22.69
CA PHE A 254 -2.11 19.47 23.40
C PHE A 254 -0.93 18.85 24.15
N ASP A 255 -1.20 18.27 25.30
CA ASP A 255 -0.20 17.48 26.04
C ASP A 255 -0.17 16.03 25.57
N TRP A 256 0.70 15.74 24.60
CA TRP A 256 0.90 14.40 24.06
C TRP A 256 1.69 13.47 24.98
N THR A 257 2.22 13.93 26.08
CA THR A 257 2.93 13.06 27.05
C THR A 257 1.98 12.05 27.71
N GLN A 258 0.68 12.37 27.76
CA GLN A 258 -0.37 11.50 28.26
C GLN A 258 -0.71 10.35 27.30
N LEU A 259 -0.29 10.43 26.03
CA LEU A 259 -0.48 9.36 25.05
C LEU A 259 0.57 8.25 25.28
N THR A 260 0.30 7.38 26.24
CA THR A 260 1.17 6.25 26.62
C THR A 260 0.86 4.98 25.84
N ASP A 261 -0.37 4.83 25.42
CA ASP A 261 -0.86 3.66 24.68
C ASP A 261 -1.63 4.10 23.45
N ILE A 262 -1.70 3.23 22.45
CA ILE A 262 -2.46 3.48 21.23
C ILE A 262 -3.18 2.22 20.76
N THR A 263 -4.43 2.37 20.43
CA THR A 263 -5.26 1.30 19.86
C THR A 263 -5.25 1.39 18.33
N ILE A 264 -4.77 0.34 17.69
CA ILE A 264 -4.84 0.14 16.24
C ILE A 264 -5.95 -0.86 15.96
N SER A 265 -6.98 -0.42 15.26
CA SER A 265 -8.15 -1.24 14.94
C SER A 265 -8.43 -1.18 13.44
N ALA A 266 -8.72 -2.33 12.83
CA ALA A 266 -9.09 -2.44 11.44
C ALA A 266 -10.11 -3.55 11.23
N THR A 267 -10.94 -3.39 10.21
CA THR A 267 -11.70 -4.49 9.61
C THR A 267 -11.03 -4.85 8.28
N LEU A 268 -10.60 -6.09 8.16
CA LEU A 268 -9.99 -6.65 6.96
C LEU A 268 -11.03 -7.48 6.22
N TYR A 269 -11.29 -7.11 4.96
CA TYR A 269 -12.21 -7.80 4.07
C TYR A 269 -11.46 -8.56 2.99
N GLN A 270 -11.92 -9.79 2.70
CA GLN A 270 -11.68 -10.48 1.44
C GLN A 270 -12.94 -10.37 0.60
N ALA A 271 -12.85 -9.78 -0.60
CA ALA A 271 -13.99 -9.53 -1.46
C ALA A 271 -13.72 -9.88 -2.93
N GLN A 272 -14.78 -10.21 -3.69
CA GLN A 272 -14.72 -10.54 -5.12
C GLN A 272 -15.81 -9.79 -5.89
N PHE A 273 -15.61 -9.54 -7.19
CA PHE A 273 -16.60 -8.92 -8.08
C PHE A 273 -17.67 -9.90 -8.55
#